data_fd27cccf8d14f1f47f6694264c616ff8
#
_entry.id   fd27cccf8d14f1f47f6694264c616ff8
#
_cell.length_a   1.000
_cell.length_b   1.000
_cell.length_c   1.000
_cell.angle_alpha   90.00
_cell.angle_beta   90.00
_cell.angle_gamma   90.00
#
_symmetry.space_group_name_H-M   'P 1'
#
loop_
_entity.id
_entity.type
_entity.pdbx_description
1 polymer ?
#
loop_
_entity_poly.entity_id
_entity_poly.type
_entity_poly.pdbx_seq_one_letter_code
_entity_poly.pdbx_strand_id
1 'polypeptide(L)'
;MIKKLSILDSDFIGVYSRVWDDIALIPKTMPESAEKEFEEILGVKAIRTIIDNSYLIGCLSVMNSNGIILSSSAENGGSHKIYGDRNILFLKDKINAIGNDIITNDHAAMIHKSFTESSKKKIEDALGIEVVKGTIGGVKTVGSVGVVTNKGMLVSPETTEEELKKISDLFKVNAKPGTANFGSIFVGSSILANSKGIFVGKSTTPIEIGRIDDSLS
;
A
#
# COMPACT_ATOMS: atom_id res chain seq x y z
N MET A 1 -8.28 -7.72 13.30
CA MET A 1 -9.72 -7.71 12.87
C MET A 1 -9.77 -7.54 11.35
N ILE A 2 -10.62 -8.33 10.63
CA ILE A 2 -10.75 -8.24 9.16
C ILE A 2 -12.18 -7.88 8.80
N LYS A 3 -12.37 -6.93 7.88
CA LYS A 3 -13.69 -6.49 7.38
C LYS A 3 -13.70 -6.35 5.87
N LYS A 4 -14.82 -6.70 5.23
CA LYS A 4 -15.03 -6.51 3.78
C LYS A 4 -15.46 -5.07 3.50
N LEU A 5 -14.92 -4.49 2.43
CA LEU A 5 -15.18 -3.11 2.01
C LEU A 5 -15.29 -3.02 0.48
N SER A 6 -16.04 -2.04 0.00
CA SER A 6 -16.03 -1.60 -1.39
C SER A 6 -15.89 -0.08 -1.40
N ILE A 7 -15.09 0.46 -2.31
CA ILE A 7 -14.86 1.90 -2.45
C ILE A 7 -15.20 2.29 -3.89
N LEU A 8 -16.10 3.25 -4.08
CA LEU A 8 -16.58 3.67 -5.40
C LEU A 8 -17.05 2.48 -6.27
N ASP A 9 -17.84 1.58 -5.66
CA ASP A 9 -18.36 0.34 -6.26
C ASP A 9 -17.28 -0.63 -6.77
N SER A 10 -16.05 -0.48 -6.30
CA SER A 10 -14.92 -1.35 -6.65
C SER A 10 -14.45 -2.17 -5.44
N ASP A 11 -14.09 -3.42 -5.69
CA ASP A 11 -13.45 -4.31 -4.73
C ASP A 11 -11.93 -4.16 -4.69
N PHE A 12 -11.35 -3.38 -5.60
CA PHE A 12 -9.93 -3.01 -5.60
C PHE A 12 -9.70 -1.77 -4.72
N ILE A 13 -9.97 -1.94 -3.44
CA ILE A 13 -9.99 -0.85 -2.45
C ILE A 13 -8.63 -0.16 -2.26
N GLY A 14 -7.52 -0.89 -2.44
CA GLY A 14 -6.16 -0.36 -2.39
C GLY A 14 -5.80 0.60 -3.52
N VAL A 15 -6.61 0.64 -4.60
CA VAL A 15 -6.48 1.65 -5.67
C VAL A 15 -6.89 3.04 -5.17
N TYR A 16 -7.92 3.09 -4.31
CA TYR A 16 -8.60 4.33 -3.90
C TYR A 16 -8.15 4.84 -2.53
N SER A 17 -7.45 4.05 -1.74
CA SER A 17 -7.06 4.41 -0.37
C SER A 17 -5.63 4.00 -0.07
N ARG A 18 -5.02 4.70 0.90
CA ARG A 18 -3.69 4.35 1.44
C ARG A 18 -3.74 4.39 2.95
N VAL A 19 -3.17 3.38 3.61
CA VAL A 19 -3.17 3.27 5.06
C VAL A 19 -1.78 3.00 5.61
N TRP A 20 -1.55 3.46 6.84
CA TRP A 20 -0.41 3.11 7.69
C TRP A 20 -0.89 2.97 9.14
N ASP A 21 0.02 2.79 10.10
CA ASP A 21 -0.32 2.47 11.50
C ASP A 21 -0.96 3.62 12.29
N ASP A 22 -0.96 4.83 11.76
CA ASP A 22 -1.49 6.05 12.41
C ASP A 22 -2.51 6.83 11.56
N ILE A 23 -2.54 6.59 10.24
CA ILE A 23 -3.34 7.37 9.30
C ILE A 23 -3.93 6.51 8.17
N ALA A 24 -5.15 6.84 7.76
CA ALA A 24 -5.75 6.38 6.51
C ALA A 24 -6.13 7.56 5.63
N LEU A 25 -5.74 7.53 4.38
CA LEU A 25 -6.18 8.47 3.33
C LEU A 25 -7.27 7.80 2.52
N ILE A 26 -8.46 8.36 2.53
CA ILE A 26 -9.65 7.82 1.87
C ILE A 26 -10.29 8.86 0.93
N PRO A 27 -11.05 8.43 -0.11
CA PRO A 27 -11.67 9.35 -1.04
C PRO A 27 -12.61 10.36 -0.37
N LYS A 28 -12.53 11.63 -0.78
CA LYS A 28 -13.36 12.71 -0.23
C LYS A 28 -14.86 12.46 -0.41
N THR A 29 -15.24 11.65 -1.41
CA THR A 29 -16.63 11.27 -1.68
C THR A 29 -17.18 10.20 -0.75
N MET A 30 -16.36 9.54 0.04
CA MET A 30 -16.84 8.58 1.04
C MET A 30 -17.66 9.31 2.12
N PRO A 31 -18.71 8.66 2.66
CA PRO A 31 -19.52 9.25 3.73
C PRO A 31 -18.71 9.42 5.03
N GLU A 32 -19.14 10.31 5.91
CA GLU A 32 -18.46 10.52 7.22
C GLU A 32 -18.44 9.27 8.09
N SER A 33 -19.43 8.39 7.94
CA SER A 33 -19.44 7.10 8.63
C SER A 33 -18.25 6.20 8.26
N ALA A 34 -17.67 6.39 7.06
CA ALA A 34 -16.49 5.64 6.65
C ALA A 34 -15.25 6.01 7.47
N GLU A 35 -15.08 7.28 7.88
CA GLU A 35 -13.98 7.67 8.76
C GLU A 35 -14.00 6.86 10.06
N LYS A 36 -15.17 6.76 10.70
CA LYS A 36 -15.36 5.98 11.93
C LYS A 36 -15.07 4.49 11.72
N GLU A 37 -15.52 3.95 10.58
CA GLU A 37 -15.27 2.55 10.25
C GLU A 37 -13.76 2.26 10.07
N PHE A 38 -13.01 3.16 9.40
CA PHE A 38 -11.56 3.04 9.27
C PHE A 38 -10.86 3.19 10.62
N GLU A 39 -11.30 4.13 11.46
CA GLU A 39 -10.79 4.33 12.82
C GLU A 39 -11.02 3.10 13.70
N GLU A 40 -12.21 2.50 13.62
CA GLU A 40 -12.58 1.32 14.41
C GLU A 40 -11.77 0.07 14.01
N ILE A 41 -11.64 -0.20 12.71
CA ILE A 41 -11.01 -1.41 12.21
C ILE A 41 -9.48 -1.31 12.22
N LEU A 42 -8.94 -0.18 11.78
CA LEU A 42 -7.48 0.01 11.63
C LEU A 42 -6.85 0.74 12.82
N GLY A 43 -7.64 1.31 13.73
CA GLY A 43 -7.14 2.08 14.88
C GLY A 43 -6.33 3.31 14.48
N VAL A 44 -6.72 3.99 13.40
CA VAL A 44 -6.00 5.11 12.80
C VAL A 44 -6.92 6.30 12.57
N LYS A 45 -6.34 7.50 12.45
CA LYS A 45 -7.09 8.66 11.99
C LYS A 45 -7.37 8.54 10.49
N ALA A 46 -8.64 8.53 10.10
CA ALA A 46 -9.03 8.55 8.70
C ALA A 46 -9.21 10.00 8.21
N ILE A 47 -8.70 10.28 7.02
CA ILE A 47 -8.76 11.61 6.40
C ILE A 47 -9.34 11.48 4.99
N ARG A 48 -10.48 12.13 4.76
CA ARG A 48 -11.08 12.23 3.43
C ARG A 48 -10.33 13.27 2.60
N THR A 49 -9.74 12.83 1.51
CA THR A 49 -8.90 13.67 0.66
C THR A 49 -9.00 13.32 -0.83
N ILE A 50 -8.29 14.05 -1.62
CA ILE A 50 -7.96 13.76 -3.04
C ILE A 50 -6.47 14.00 -3.23
N ILE A 51 -5.85 13.31 -4.17
CA ILE A 51 -4.47 13.53 -4.60
C ILE A 51 -4.52 13.86 -6.09
N ASP A 52 -3.95 15.00 -6.49
CA ASP A 52 -3.90 15.43 -7.89
C ASP A 52 -5.30 15.47 -8.56
N ASN A 53 -6.30 16.04 -7.88
CA ASN A 53 -7.70 16.04 -8.31
C ASN A 53 -8.28 14.65 -8.63
N SER A 54 -7.67 13.59 -8.09
CA SER A 54 -8.04 12.20 -8.32
C SER A 54 -8.42 11.49 -7.02
N TYR A 55 -9.33 10.53 -7.12
CA TYR A 55 -9.67 9.59 -6.05
C TYR A 55 -8.77 8.34 -6.02
N LEU A 56 -7.80 8.22 -6.96
CA LEU A 56 -6.85 7.10 -7.04
C LEU A 56 -5.72 7.23 -6.01
N ILE A 57 -6.08 7.53 -4.76
CA ILE A 57 -5.15 7.84 -3.68
C ILE A 57 -4.10 6.74 -3.51
N GLY A 58 -4.54 5.49 -3.52
CA GLY A 58 -3.65 4.34 -3.36
C GLY A 58 -2.66 4.18 -4.51
N CYS A 59 -3.07 4.47 -5.76
CA CYS A 59 -2.16 4.44 -6.91
C CYS A 59 -1.15 5.59 -6.90
N LEU A 60 -1.51 6.74 -6.35
CA LEU A 60 -0.73 7.98 -6.41
C LEU A 60 0.12 8.23 -5.17
N SER A 61 0.07 7.34 -4.18
CA SER A 61 0.80 7.51 -2.92
C SER A 61 1.33 6.20 -2.36
N VAL A 62 2.41 6.30 -1.61
CA VAL A 62 2.95 5.25 -0.74
C VAL A 62 3.52 5.89 0.51
N MET A 63 3.45 5.22 1.67
CA MET A 63 3.98 5.75 2.92
C MET A 63 4.43 4.66 3.88
N ASN A 64 5.31 5.06 4.80
CA ASN A 64 5.67 4.36 6.02
C ASN A 64 5.61 5.33 7.21
N SER A 65 6.16 4.97 8.36
CA SER A 65 6.18 5.84 9.54
C SER A 65 7.00 7.13 9.33
N ASN A 66 8.03 7.09 8.49
CA ASN A 66 8.98 8.20 8.30
C ASN A 66 8.59 9.17 7.19
N GLY A 67 7.97 8.66 6.11
CA GLY A 67 7.73 9.45 4.92
C GLY A 67 6.50 9.07 4.12
N ILE A 68 6.11 10.00 3.25
CA ILE A 68 5.11 9.78 2.21
C ILE A 68 5.66 10.23 0.87
N ILE A 69 5.47 9.40 -0.14
CA ILE A 69 5.81 9.71 -1.53
C ILE A 69 4.52 9.87 -2.30
N LEU A 70 4.43 10.95 -3.02
CA LEU A 70 3.28 11.34 -3.84
C LEU A 70 3.72 11.51 -5.29
N SER A 71 2.80 11.29 -6.22
CA SER A 71 3.01 11.70 -7.62
C SER A 71 3.35 13.18 -7.70
N SER A 72 4.27 13.57 -8.59
CA SER A 72 4.73 14.97 -8.74
C SER A 72 3.61 15.94 -9.11
N SER A 73 2.56 15.47 -9.76
CA SER A 73 1.38 16.26 -10.08
C SER A 73 0.59 16.72 -8.84
N ALA A 74 0.79 16.05 -7.70
CA ALA A 74 0.14 16.38 -6.43
C ALA A 74 0.77 17.58 -5.69
N GLU A 75 1.91 18.10 -6.15
CA GLU A 75 2.66 19.19 -5.47
C GLU A 75 1.82 20.44 -5.18
N ASN A 76 0.87 20.76 -6.05
CA ASN A 76 0.00 21.94 -5.94
C ASN A 76 -1.33 21.64 -5.23
N GLY A 77 -1.55 20.46 -4.72
CA GLY A 77 -2.86 19.96 -4.25
C GLY A 77 -2.96 19.73 -2.75
N GLY A 78 -3.29 20.74 -1.94
CA GLY A 78 -3.77 20.54 -0.59
C GLY A 78 -2.80 20.88 0.55
N SER A 79 -3.28 20.72 1.79
CA SER A 79 -2.49 21.00 3.00
C SER A 79 -1.60 19.80 3.34
N HIS A 80 -0.29 19.98 3.32
CA HIS A 80 0.70 18.97 3.70
C HIS A 80 0.58 18.53 5.19
N LYS A 81 -0.08 19.34 6.02
CA LYS A 81 -0.31 19.04 7.45
C LYS A 81 -1.12 17.76 7.69
N ILE A 82 -1.86 17.28 6.69
CA ILE A 82 -2.65 16.04 6.81
C ILE A 82 -1.78 14.79 6.95
N TYR A 83 -0.50 14.85 6.55
CA TYR A 83 0.42 13.70 6.56
C TYR A 83 1.23 13.58 7.88
N GLY A 84 0.94 14.43 8.88
CA GLY A 84 1.69 14.47 10.14
C GLY A 84 3.11 15.01 9.96
N ASP A 85 4.06 14.47 10.72
CA ASP A 85 5.47 14.89 10.72
C ASP A 85 6.32 14.13 9.67
N ARG A 86 5.68 13.46 8.71
CA ARG A 86 6.37 12.69 7.66
C ARG A 86 7.16 13.57 6.72
N ASN A 87 8.29 13.05 6.27
CA ASN A 87 8.99 13.59 5.11
C ASN A 87 8.10 13.46 3.86
N ILE A 88 7.85 14.55 3.15
CA ILE A 88 6.98 14.55 1.96
C ILE A 88 7.86 14.64 0.72
N LEU A 89 7.74 13.65 -0.16
CA LEU A 89 8.42 13.65 -1.46
C LEU A 89 7.40 13.68 -2.60
N PHE A 90 7.41 14.72 -3.40
CA PHE A 90 6.76 14.74 -4.70
C PHE A 90 7.73 14.19 -5.75
N LEU A 91 7.52 12.93 -6.13
CA LEU A 91 8.45 12.21 -7.00
C LEU A 91 8.18 12.48 -8.46
N LYS A 92 9.12 13.13 -9.14
CA LYS A 92 9.09 13.34 -10.58
C LYS A 92 9.94 12.27 -11.27
N ASP A 93 9.28 11.31 -11.89
CA ASP A 93 9.89 10.26 -12.71
C ASP A 93 8.96 9.97 -13.91
N LYS A 94 9.41 9.15 -14.85
CA LYS A 94 8.56 8.62 -15.95
C LYS A 94 7.49 7.67 -15.41
N ILE A 95 7.75 7.07 -14.26
CA ILE A 95 6.85 6.20 -13.52
C ILE A 95 6.14 7.08 -12.48
N ASN A 96 4.82 7.18 -12.56
CA ASN A 96 4.00 8.08 -11.75
C ASN A 96 2.89 7.40 -10.95
N ALA A 97 2.61 6.13 -11.19
CA ALA A 97 1.67 5.34 -10.39
C ALA A 97 2.37 4.83 -9.11
N ILE A 98 2.82 5.76 -8.28
CA ILE A 98 3.73 5.56 -7.14
C ILE A 98 3.31 4.39 -6.26
N GLY A 99 2.03 4.28 -5.91
CA GLY A 99 1.54 3.22 -5.04
C GLY A 99 1.45 1.85 -5.71
N ASN A 100 1.38 1.78 -7.05
CA ASN A 100 1.47 0.52 -7.78
C ASN A 100 2.92 0.05 -7.93
N ASP A 101 3.85 1.00 -8.00
CA ASP A 101 5.24 0.77 -8.38
C ASP A 101 6.19 0.67 -7.20
N ILE A 102 5.70 0.96 -5.99
CA ILE A 102 6.47 0.91 -4.73
C ILE A 102 5.66 0.16 -3.67
N ILE A 103 6.33 -0.77 -2.98
CA ILE A 103 5.84 -1.41 -1.77
C ILE A 103 6.82 -1.15 -0.63
N THR A 104 6.34 -0.81 0.57
CA THR A 104 7.20 -0.43 1.70
C THR A 104 6.59 -0.79 3.04
N ASN A 105 7.47 -1.07 4.01
CA ASN A 105 7.20 -1.02 5.45
C ASN A 105 8.25 -0.14 6.14
N ASP A 106 8.45 -0.23 7.46
CA ASP A 106 9.45 0.57 8.17
C ASP A 106 10.88 0.00 8.09
N HIS A 107 11.06 -1.15 7.43
CA HIS A 107 12.37 -1.81 7.30
C HIS A 107 12.98 -1.65 5.90
N ALA A 108 12.15 -1.72 4.86
CA ALA A 108 12.63 -1.65 3.49
C ALA A 108 11.53 -1.22 2.51
N ALA A 109 11.94 -0.89 1.28
CA ALA A 109 11.05 -0.76 0.15
C ALA A 109 11.57 -1.53 -1.06
N MET A 110 10.65 -2.09 -1.84
CA MET A 110 10.93 -2.58 -3.19
C MET A 110 10.24 -1.67 -4.20
N ILE A 111 10.97 -1.32 -5.27
CA ILE A 111 10.48 -0.41 -6.29
C ILE A 111 10.59 -1.02 -7.70
N HIS A 112 9.75 -0.53 -8.60
CA HIS A 112 9.78 -0.90 -10.02
C HIS A 112 11.18 -0.72 -10.61
N LYS A 113 11.65 -1.70 -11.40
CA LYS A 113 13.03 -1.74 -11.94
C LYS A 113 13.41 -0.55 -12.80
N SER A 114 12.45 0.13 -13.41
CA SER A 114 12.71 1.25 -14.34
C SER A 114 12.82 2.62 -13.66
N PHE A 115 12.65 2.74 -12.34
CA PHE A 115 13.01 3.98 -11.65
C PHE A 115 14.49 4.32 -11.88
N THR A 116 14.80 5.61 -12.02
CA THR A 116 16.19 6.08 -12.12
C THR A 116 16.94 5.88 -10.80
N GLU A 117 18.28 5.85 -10.80
CA GLU A 117 19.05 5.80 -9.56
C GLU A 117 18.84 7.07 -8.71
N SER A 118 18.66 8.22 -9.37
CA SER A 118 18.33 9.46 -8.68
C SER A 118 16.97 9.36 -7.96
N SER A 119 15.95 8.78 -8.59
CA SER A 119 14.65 8.57 -7.95
C SER A 119 14.75 7.57 -6.80
N LYS A 120 15.48 6.45 -6.98
CA LYS A 120 15.75 5.50 -5.91
C LYS A 120 16.34 6.18 -4.68
N LYS A 121 17.37 7.03 -4.86
CA LYS A 121 18.01 7.75 -3.75
C LYS A 121 17.05 8.70 -3.03
N LYS A 122 16.22 9.44 -3.78
CA LYS A 122 15.19 10.31 -3.17
C LYS A 122 14.16 9.52 -2.37
N ILE A 123 13.77 8.32 -2.85
CA ILE A 123 12.85 7.41 -2.14
C ILE A 123 13.48 6.93 -0.83
N GLU A 124 14.77 6.53 -0.86
CA GLU A 124 15.55 6.15 0.34
C GLU A 124 15.56 7.27 1.37
N ASP A 125 15.90 8.48 0.95
CA ASP A 125 15.98 9.64 1.83
C ASP A 125 14.61 10.00 2.43
N ALA A 126 13.53 9.92 1.64
CA ALA A 126 12.19 10.26 2.10
C ALA A 126 11.62 9.22 3.08
N LEU A 127 11.79 7.93 2.79
CA LEU A 127 11.27 6.84 3.62
C LEU A 127 12.21 6.45 4.78
N GLY A 128 13.48 6.87 4.74
CA GLY A 128 14.49 6.57 5.76
C GLY A 128 14.88 5.11 5.87
N ILE A 129 14.83 4.36 4.77
CA ILE A 129 15.02 2.90 4.74
C ILE A 129 15.80 2.47 3.49
N GLU A 130 16.26 1.21 3.48
CA GLU A 130 16.83 0.59 2.30
C GLU A 130 15.79 0.45 1.17
N VAL A 131 16.18 0.76 -0.06
CA VAL A 131 15.34 0.60 -1.26
C VAL A 131 16.02 -0.30 -2.27
N VAL A 132 15.33 -1.33 -2.72
CA VAL A 132 15.80 -2.23 -3.77
C VAL A 132 14.91 -2.17 -5.00
N LYS A 133 15.49 -2.37 -6.18
CA LYS A 133 14.73 -2.55 -7.42
C LYS A 133 14.38 -4.02 -7.60
N GLY A 134 13.12 -4.35 -7.87
CA GLY A 134 12.70 -5.74 -7.95
C GLY A 134 11.44 -5.99 -8.75
N THR A 135 10.98 -7.22 -8.63
CA THR A 135 9.68 -7.73 -9.08
C THR A 135 9.13 -8.64 -8.00
N ILE A 136 7.84 -8.88 -8.01
CA ILE A 136 7.17 -9.87 -7.17
C ILE A 136 6.39 -10.78 -8.12
N GLY A 137 6.73 -12.08 -8.15
CA GLY A 137 6.14 -13.03 -9.11
C GLY A 137 6.31 -12.59 -10.57
N GLY A 138 7.47 -11.98 -10.91
CA GLY A 138 7.73 -11.44 -12.25
C GLY A 138 7.06 -10.10 -12.57
N VAL A 139 6.13 -9.61 -11.74
CA VAL A 139 5.38 -8.36 -11.94
C VAL A 139 6.22 -7.16 -11.46
N LYS A 140 6.32 -6.13 -12.32
CA LYS A 140 7.12 -4.93 -12.04
C LYS A 140 6.40 -3.92 -11.14
N THR A 141 5.07 -3.86 -11.20
CA THR A 141 4.22 -3.02 -10.34
C THR A 141 4.05 -3.67 -8.98
N VAL A 142 5.14 -3.72 -8.22
CA VAL A 142 5.28 -4.50 -6.98
C VAL A 142 4.25 -4.17 -5.91
N GLY A 143 3.82 -2.89 -5.85
CA GLY A 143 2.78 -2.44 -4.90
C GLY A 143 1.37 -2.90 -5.27
N SER A 144 1.12 -3.29 -6.53
CA SER A 144 -0.19 -3.84 -6.93
C SER A 144 -0.36 -5.32 -6.56
N VAL A 145 0.75 -6.07 -6.49
CA VAL A 145 0.77 -7.53 -6.28
C VAL A 145 1.31 -7.96 -4.90
N GLY A 146 1.54 -6.99 -4.02
CA GLY A 146 1.97 -7.23 -2.64
C GLY A 146 1.33 -6.24 -1.67
N VAL A 147 1.06 -6.69 -0.46
CA VAL A 147 0.70 -5.87 0.69
C VAL A 147 1.58 -6.26 1.87
N VAL A 148 2.17 -5.27 2.52
CA VAL A 148 3.11 -5.46 3.63
C VAL A 148 2.76 -4.54 4.79
N THR A 149 2.91 -5.07 6.00
CA THR A 149 2.87 -4.35 7.27
C THR A 149 4.19 -4.57 8.01
N ASN A 150 4.33 -4.07 9.23
CA ASN A 150 5.47 -4.41 10.08
C ASN A 150 5.34 -5.79 10.75
N LYS A 151 4.25 -6.53 10.50
CA LYS A 151 3.99 -7.87 11.08
C LYS A 151 4.09 -9.00 10.07
N GLY A 152 3.69 -8.74 8.82
CA GLY A 152 3.64 -9.78 7.81
C GLY A 152 3.44 -9.23 6.40
N MET A 153 3.46 -10.12 5.43
CA MET A 153 3.34 -9.77 4.02
C MET A 153 2.55 -10.83 3.26
N LEU A 154 1.63 -10.37 2.42
CA LEU A 154 0.96 -11.21 1.41
C LEU A 154 1.40 -10.76 0.03
N VAL A 155 1.77 -11.71 -0.83
CA VAL A 155 2.21 -11.45 -2.21
C VAL A 155 1.45 -12.34 -3.21
N SER A 156 1.51 -11.97 -4.47
CA SER A 156 0.98 -12.78 -5.59
C SER A 156 1.41 -14.25 -5.47
N PRO A 157 0.54 -15.21 -5.75
CA PRO A 157 0.86 -16.64 -5.74
C PRO A 157 1.87 -17.05 -6.81
N GLU A 158 2.14 -16.20 -7.81
CA GLU A 158 3.17 -16.41 -8.82
C GLU A 158 4.61 -16.25 -8.27
N THR A 159 4.74 -15.85 -7.00
CA THR A 159 6.04 -15.64 -6.34
C THR A 159 6.68 -16.97 -5.97
N THR A 160 7.90 -17.22 -6.45
CA THR A 160 8.64 -18.46 -6.16
C THR A 160 9.11 -18.53 -4.70
N GLU A 161 9.43 -19.71 -4.20
CA GLU A 161 9.94 -19.88 -2.83
C GLU A 161 11.26 -19.13 -2.62
N GLU A 162 12.13 -19.08 -3.62
CA GLU A 162 13.38 -18.30 -3.55
C GLU A 162 13.12 -16.79 -3.45
N GLU A 163 12.15 -16.27 -4.22
CA GLU A 163 11.72 -14.86 -4.12
C GLU A 163 11.07 -14.58 -2.76
N LEU A 164 10.20 -15.48 -2.26
CA LEU A 164 9.56 -15.35 -0.94
C LEU A 164 10.60 -15.19 0.17
N LYS A 165 11.66 -16.02 0.14
CA LYS A 165 12.75 -15.93 1.12
C LYS A 165 13.47 -14.57 1.03
N LYS A 166 13.86 -14.14 -0.16
CA LYS A 166 14.50 -12.83 -0.38
C LYS A 166 13.65 -11.66 0.07
N ILE A 167 12.35 -11.71 -0.23
CA ILE A 167 11.38 -10.68 0.15
C ILE A 167 11.20 -10.68 1.68
N SER A 168 11.07 -11.84 2.32
CA SER A 168 10.96 -11.96 3.78
C SER A 168 12.20 -11.39 4.48
N ASP A 169 13.39 -11.70 3.99
CA ASP A 169 14.66 -11.18 4.52
C ASP A 169 14.77 -9.66 4.36
N LEU A 170 14.32 -9.13 3.22
CA LEU A 170 14.35 -7.69 2.92
C LEU A 170 13.40 -6.91 3.86
N PHE A 171 12.13 -7.30 3.91
CA PHE A 171 11.10 -6.59 4.67
C PHE A 171 11.08 -6.95 6.17
N LYS A 172 11.92 -7.91 6.61
CA LYS A 172 12.00 -8.41 8.00
C LYS A 172 10.67 -8.97 8.53
N VAL A 173 9.85 -9.53 7.64
CA VAL A 173 8.56 -10.15 7.96
C VAL A 173 8.39 -11.43 7.16
N ASN A 174 7.50 -12.32 7.61
CA ASN A 174 7.20 -13.53 6.87
C ASN A 174 6.28 -13.22 5.68
N ALA A 175 6.77 -13.42 4.46
CA ALA A 175 5.99 -13.26 3.24
C ALA A 175 5.33 -14.58 2.86
N LYS A 176 4.02 -14.54 2.59
CA LYS A 176 3.24 -15.71 2.15
C LYS A 176 2.53 -15.41 0.84
N PRO A 177 2.39 -16.40 -0.05
CA PRO A 177 1.62 -16.23 -1.29
C PRO A 177 0.12 -16.38 -1.04
N GLY A 178 -0.70 -15.60 -1.77
CA GLY A 178 -2.15 -15.70 -1.72
C GLY A 178 -2.86 -14.79 -2.70
N THR A 179 -4.18 -14.86 -2.68
CA THR A 179 -5.08 -14.07 -3.53
C THR A 179 -6.10 -13.29 -2.71
N ALA A 180 -6.82 -12.40 -3.34
CA ALA A 180 -7.99 -11.71 -2.82
C ALA A 180 -9.03 -11.55 -3.94
N ASN A 181 -10.24 -11.08 -3.63
CA ASN A 181 -11.27 -10.80 -4.63
C ASN A 181 -11.51 -11.96 -5.61
N PHE A 182 -11.72 -13.18 -5.06
CA PHE A 182 -12.03 -14.38 -5.83
C PHE A 182 -10.92 -14.77 -6.82
N GLY A 183 -9.70 -14.90 -6.31
CA GLY A 183 -8.54 -15.39 -7.08
C GLY A 183 -7.68 -14.31 -7.73
N SER A 184 -7.92 -13.03 -7.45
CA SER A 184 -7.07 -11.96 -7.98
C SER A 184 -5.67 -12.02 -7.38
N ILE A 185 -4.66 -11.96 -8.24
CA ILE A 185 -3.24 -11.85 -7.87
C ILE A 185 -2.84 -10.43 -7.43
N PHE A 186 -3.69 -9.43 -7.71
CA PHE A 186 -3.46 -8.02 -7.37
C PHE A 186 -3.85 -7.74 -5.93
N VAL A 187 -3.19 -8.43 -5.00
CA VAL A 187 -3.50 -8.37 -3.56
C VAL A 187 -3.28 -6.97 -2.98
N GLY A 188 -2.25 -6.24 -3.42
CA GLY A 188 -2.00 -4.86 -2.98
C GLY A 188 -3.07 -3.87 -3.43
N SER A 189 -3.71 -4.13 -4.58
CA SER A 189 -4.86 -3.34 -5.03
C SER A 189 -6.16 -3.73 -4.33
N SER A 190 -6.23 -4.92 -3.71
CA SER A 190 -7.45 -5.53 -3.15
C SER A 190 -7.56 -5.39 -1.63
N ILE A 191 -6.47 -5.06 -0.94
CA ILE A 191 -6.34 -5.10 0.51
C ILE A 191 -5.80 -3.77 1.03
N LEU A 192 -6.36 -3.30 2.15
CA LEU A 192 -5.79 -2.23 2.97
C LEU A 192 -5.48 -2.82 4.34
N ALA A 193 -4.23 -2.81 4.75
CA ALA A 193 -3.79 -3.41 6.01
C ALA A 193 -2.77 -2.53 6.73
N ASN A 194 -2.80 -2.59 8.04
CA ASN A 194 -1.77 -2.09 8.93
C ASN A 194 -1.53 -3.10 10.07
N SER A 195 -0.71 -2.78 11.07
CA SER A 195 -0.42 -3.69 12.17
C SER A 195 -1.60 -3.97 13.11
N LYS A 196 -2.77 -3.34 12.93
CA LYS A 196 -3.93 -3.44 13.83
C LYS A 196 -5.15 -4.10 13.17
N GLY A 197 -5.33 -3.92 11.86
CA GLY A 197 -6.51 -4.43 11.18
C GLY A 197 -6.38 -4.48 9.65
N ILE A 198 -7.38 -5.07 9.03
CA ILE A 198 -7.37 -5.35 7.58
C ILE A 198 -8.75 -5.08 6.99
N PHE A 199 -8.79 -4.34 5.88
CA PHE A 199 -9.90 -4.35 4.96
C PHE A 199 -9.57 -5.17 3.72
N VAL A 200 -10.53 -5.93 3.24
CA VAL A 200 -10.47 -6.70 1.99
C VAL A 200 -11.62 -6.34 1.08
N GLY A 201 -11.46 -6.43 -0.22
CA GLY A 201 -12.56 -6.22 -1.16
C GLY A 201 -13.73 -7.20 -0.94
N LYS A 202 -14.95 -6.78 -1.27
CA LYS A 202 -16.19 -7.55 -0.98
C LYS A 202 -16.20 -8.95 -1.59
N SER A 203 -15.59 -9.13 -2.77
CA SER A 203 -15.54 -10.43 -3.46
C SER A 203 -14.52 -11.40 -2.86
N THR A 204 -13.73 -10.99 -1.87
CA THR A 204 -12.76 -11.87 -1.19
C THR A 204 -13.49 -13.02 -0.48
N THR A 205 -13.10 -14.25 -0.76
CA THR A 205 -13.72 -15.46 -0.23
C THR A 205 -13.29 -15.73 1.22
N PRO A 206 -14.04 -16.56 1.98
CA PRO A 206 -13.64 -16.96 3.34
C PRO A 206 -12.27 -17.66 3.40
N ILE A 207 -11.92 -18.47 2.39
CA ILE A 207 -10.62 -19.16 2.32
C ILE A 207 -9.48 -18.13 2.13
N GLU A 208 -9.67 -17.16 1.24
CA GLU A 208 -8.72 -16.07 1.04
C GLU A 208 -8.57 -15.23 2.31
N ILE A 209 -9.67 -14.91 3.01
CA ILE A 209 -9.62 -14.17 4.29
C ILE A 209 -8.77 -14.91 5.33
N GLY A 210 -8.94 -16.23 5.47
CA GLY A 210 -8.11 -17.04 6.36
C GLY A 210 -6.62 -16.96 6.00
N ARG A 211 -6.29 -16.99 4.70
CA ARG A 211 -4.90 -16.86 4.23
C ARG A 211 -4.34 -15.46 4.45
N ILE A 212 -5.14 -14.42 4.24
CA ILE A 212 -4.78 -13.01 4.47
C ILE A 212 -4.49 -12.79 5.96
N ASP A 213 -5.37 -13.29 6.85
CA ASP A 213 -5.18 -13.21 8.30
C ASP A 213 -3.88 -13.87 8.74
N ASP A 214 -3.64 -15.11 8.31
CA ASP A 214 -2.41 -15.85 8.60
C ASP A 214 -1.12 -15.19 8.07
N SER A 215 -1.24 -14.30 7.09
CA SER A 215 -0.10 -13.63 6.44
C SER A 215 0.22 -12.26 7.02
N LEU A 216 -0.79 -11.53 7.54
CA LEU A 216 -0.67 -10.13 7.91
C LEU A 216 -0.88 -9.83 9.41
N SER A 217 -1.31 -10.82 10.20
CA SER A 217 -1.59 -10.68 11.65
C SER A 217 -0.42 -11.01 12.56
#